data_0800bd4a1304de8010c4f040907821eb
#
_entry.id   0800bd4a1304de8010c4f040907821eb
#
_cell.length_a   1.000
_cell.length_b   1.000
_cell.length_c   1.000
_cell.angle_alpha   90.00
_cell.angle_beta   90.00
_cell.angle_gamma   90.00
#
_symmetry.space_group_name_H-M   'P 1'
#
loop_
_entity.id
_entity.type
_entity.pdbx_description
1 polymer ?
#
loop_
_entity_poly.entity_id
_entity_poly.type
_entity_poly.pdbx_seq_one_letter_code
_entity_poly.pdbx_strand_id
1 'polypeptide(L)'
;MRIIEYRSNDFYKQFAVDLFAFGYFMGGINFVDIAYLKMDNIVDGRLIYTRRKTHKLIRLPLQPKAQEIIERYRQDGALILFPILSAFHKTEQQQRNRVHKVISKVNERLKEVGKELEIPIDLTTYVSRHSFATVLKREGVSTSIICESLGHSSEKVTQIYLDIFENSQIDAAMQNLL
;
A
#
# COMPACT_ATOMS: atom_id res chain seq x y z
N MET A 1 2.51 12.05 -9.02
CA MET A 1 3.50 11.08 -8.47
C MET A 1 3.88 10.12 -9.58
N ARG A 2 5.10 10.25 -10.14
CA ARG A 2 5.55 9.58 -11.40
C ARG A 2 5.31 8.06 -11.43
N ILE A 3 5.45 7.37 -10.32
CA ILE A 3 5.26 5.90 -10.26
C ILE A 3 3.82 5.46 -10.59
N ILE A 4 2.80 6.24 -10.25
CA ILE A 4 1.39 5.88 -10.51
C ILE A 4 1.08 5.92 -12.02
N GLU A 5 1.83 6.73 -12.76
CA GLU A 5 1.69 6.90 -14.22
C GLU A 5 2.56 5.92 -15.01
N TYR A 6 3.47 5.20 -14.34
CA TYR A 6 4.33 4.23 -14.97
C TYR A 6 3.53 3.09 -15.62
N ARG A 7 3.93 2.69 -16.81
CA ARG A 7 3.34 1.58 -17.55
C ARG A 7 4.44 0.65 -18.07
N SER A 8 4.21 -0.65 -17.92
CA SER A 8 5.14 -1.68 -18.36
C SER A 8 4.41 -2.83 -19.07
N ASN A 9 5.05 -3.39 -20.08
CA ASN A 9 4.61 -4.65 -20.69
C ASN A 9 5.05 -5.87 -19.86
N ASP A 10 5.97 -5.71 -18.91
CA ASP A 10 6.32 -6.74 -17.94
C ASP A 10 5.21 -6.83 -16.88
N PHE A 11 4.51 -7.96 -16.88
CA PHE A 11 3.41 -8.23 -15.96
C PHE A 11 3.82 -8.01 -14.49
N TYR A 12 5.00 -8.47 -14.08
CA TYR A 12 5.42 -8.38 -12.68
C TYR A 12 5.78 -6.95 -12.27
N LYS A 13 6.37 -6.16 -13.15
CA LYS A 13 6.61 -4.73 -12.92
C LYS A 13 5.29 -3.98 -12.84
N GLN A 14 4.37 -4.21 -13.78
CA GLN A 14 3.07 -3.56 -13.76
C GLN A 14 2.28 -3.94 -12.52
N PHE A 15 2.27 -5.23 -12.15
CA PHE A 15 1.62 -5.70 -10.93
C PHE A 15 2.18 -5.05 -9.67
N ALA A 16 3.49 -4.89 -9.58
CA ALA A 16 4.12 -4.22 -8.44
C ALA A 16 3.72 -2.74 -8.34
N VAL A 17 3.70 -2.03 -9.46
CA VAL A 17 3.25 -0.63 -9.55
C VAL A 17 1.78 -0.51 -9.18
N ASP A 18 0.94 -1.40 -9.68
CA ASP A 18 -0.50 -1.39 -9.39
C ASP A 18 -0.79 -1.66 -7.91
N LEU A 19 -0.07 -2.60 -7.28
CA LEU A 19 -0.20 -2.83 -5.83
C LEU A 19 0.30 -1.65 -5.00
N PHE A 20 1.35 -0.97 -5.44
CA PHE A 20 1.82 0.27 -4.83
C PHE A 20 0.75 1.37 -4.94
N ALA A 21 0.22 1.58 -6.13
CA ALA A 21 -0.82 2.57 -6.40
C ALA A 21 -2.11 2.26 -5.63
N PHE A 22 -2.55 1.00 -5.62
CA PHE A 22 -3.68 0.56 -4.82
C PHE A 22 -3.47 0.85 -3.34
N GLY A 23 -2.30 0.53 -2.81
CA GLY A 23 -1.94 0.83 -1.43
C GLY A 23 -2.08 2.32 -1.11
N TYR A 24 -1.59 3.18 -2.00
CA TYR A 24 -1.70 4.63 -1.86
C TYR A 24 -3.15 5.13 -1.88
N PHE A 25 -3.93 4.74 -2.89
CA PHE A 25 -5.32 5.20 -3.05
C PHE A 25 -6.27 4.64 -2.00
N MET A 26 -5.92 3.49 -1.40
CA MET A 26 -6.72 2.84 -0.36
C MET A 26 -6.20 3.07 1.05
N GLY A 27 -5.89 4.34 1.37
CA GLY A 27 -5.60 4.76 2.74
C GLY A 27 -4.27 4.26 3.28
N GLY A 28 -3.30 3.96 2.42
CA GLY A 28 -2.03 3.39 2.85
C GLY A 28 -2.17 1.96 3.40
N ILE A 29 -3.11 1.18 2.88
CA ILE A 29 -3.31 -0.22 3.29
C ILE A 29 -2.00 -1.02 3.21
N ASN A 30 -1.75 -1.84 4.21
CA ASN A 30 -0.55 -2.67 4.26
C ASN A 30 -0.62 -3.81 3.23
N PHE A 31 0.52 -4.18 2.64
CA PHE A 31 0.58 -5.27 1.66
C PHE A 31 0.00 -6.59 2.17
N VAL A 32 0.24 -6.90 3.45
CA VAL A 32 -0.34 -8.13 4.05
C VAL A 32 -1.86 -8.07 4.02
N ASP A 33 -2.46 -6.94 4.34
CA ASP A 33 -3.92 -6.78 4.29
C ASP A 33 -4.43 -6.88 2.85
N ILE A 34 -3.73 -6.26 1.87
CA ILE A 34 -4.06 -6.37 0.43
C ILE A 34 -4.11 -7.84 -0.01
N ALA A 35 -3.14 -8.65 0.43
CA ALA A 35 -3.03 -10.05 0.02
C ALA A 35 -4.22 -10.91 0.43
N TYR A 36 -4.97 -10.51 1.45
CA TYR A 36 -6.13 -11.23 1.96
C TYR A 36 -7.48 -10.59 1.56
N LEU A 37 -7.47 -9.50 0.80
CA LEU A 37 -8.71 -8.88 0.35
C LEU A 37 -9.50 -9.81 -0.56
N LYS A 38 -10.81 -9.82 -0.32
CA LYS A 38 -11.79 -10.58 -1.09
C LYS A 38 -12.77 -9.63 -1.78
N MET A 39 -13.50 -10.15 -2.76
CA MET A 39 -14.58 -9.39 -3.41
C MET A 39 -15.63 -8.91 -2.40
N ASP A 40 -15.94 -9.71 -1.38
CA ASP A 40 -16.89 -9.38 -0.30
C ASP A 40 -16.41 -8.23 0.61
N ASN A 41 -15.16 -7.81 0.49
CA ASN A 41 -14.68 -6.60 1.16
C ASN A 41 -15.13 -5.30 0.48
N ILE A 42 -15.68 -5.40 -0.73
CA ILE A 42 -16.23 -4.24 -1.46
C ILE A 42 -17.75 -4.24 -1.27
N VAL A 43 -18.24 -3.28 -0.51
CA VAL A 43 -19.66 -3.14 -0.18
C VAL A 43 -20.05 -1.68 -0.38
N ASP A 44 -21.10 -1.43 -1.17
CA ASP A 44 -21.68 -0.10 -1.41
C ASP A 44 -20.63 0.97 -1.79
N GLY A 45 -19.71 0.62 -2.70
CA GLY A 45 -18.66 1.52 -3.17
C GLY A 45 -17.59 1.83 -2.12
N ARG A 46 -17.48 0.99 -1.09
CA ARG A 46 -16.47 1.12 -0.03
C ARG A 46 -15.65 -0.16 0.10
N LEU A 47 -14.36 0.00 0.42
CA LEU A 47 -13.53 -1.10 0.89
C LEU A 47 -13.67 -1.22 2.41
N ILE A 48 -14.12 -2.38 2.87
CA ILE A 48 -14.34 -2.69 4.29
C ILE A 48 -13.52 -3.94 4.65
N TYR A 49 -12.57 -3.78 5.54
CA TYR A 49 -11.74 -4.91 5.99
C TYR A 49 -11.25 -4.73 7.43
N THR A 50 -10.95 -5.83 8.09
CA THR A 50 -10.32 -5.82 9.42
C THR A 50 -8.80 -5.92 9.24
N ARG A 51 -8.08 -4.92 9.73
CA ARG A 51 -6.63 -4.89 9.69
C ARG A 51 -6.03 -6.04 10.50
N ARG A 52 -5.21 -6.87 9.89
CA ARG A 52 -4.68 -8.10 10.50
C ARG A 52 -3.78 -7.84 11.72
N LYS A 53 -3.02 -6.74 11.73
CA LYS A 53 -2.09 -6.41 12.83
C LYS A 53 -2.79 -5.85 14.07
N THR A 54 -3.82 -5.03 13.90
CA THR A 54 -4.43 -4.26 15.00
C THR A 54 -5.88 -4.63 15.27
N HIS A 55 -6.45 -5.51 14.44
CA HIS A 55 -7.85 -5.93 14.47
C HIS A 55 -8.86 -4.79 14.36
N LYS A 56 -8.42 -3.61 13.89
CA LYS A 56 -9.32 -2.48 13.63
C LYS A 56 -10.08 -2.69 12.34
N LEU A 57 -11.37 -2.37 12.38
CA LEU A 57 -12.22 -2.32 11.20
C LEU A 57 -11.94 -1.02 10.45
N ILE A 58 -11.55 -1.14 9.18
CA ILE A 58 -11.28 -0.03 8.27
C ILE A 58 -12.41 0.06 7.26
N ARG A 59 -12.89 1.28 6.99
CA ARG A 59 -13.96 1.56 6.03
C ARG A 59 -13.56 2.79 5.20
N LEU A 60 -13.15 2.58 3.97
CA LEU A 60 -12.71 3.65 3.08
C LEU A 60 -13.55 3.71 1.81
N PRO A 61 -13.86 4.89 1.26
CA PRO A 61 -14.47 4.99 -0.05
C PRO A 61 -13.52 4.37 -1.10
N LEU A 62 -14.06 3.53 -1.97
CA LEU A 62 -13.30 2.93 -3.06
C LEU A 62 -12.96 4.02 -4.09
N GLN A 63 -11.70 4.38 -4.19
CA GLN A 63 -11.24 5.39 -5.12
C GLN A 63 -11.34 4.88 -6.57
N PRO A 64 -11.70 5.72 -7.56
CA PRO A 64 -11.83 5.28 -8.95
C PRO A 64 -10.57 4.59 -9.49
N LYS A 65 -9.39 5.10 -9.16
CA LYS A 65 -8.12 4.49 -9.55
C LYS A 65 -7.88 3.12 -8.92
N ALA A 66 -8.32 2.94 -7.68
CA ALA A 66 -8.25 1.62 -7.03
C ALA A 66 -9.22 0.63 -7.68
N GLN A 67 -10.40 1.08 -8.09
CA GLN A 67 -11.36 0.26 -8.81
C GLN A 67 -10.81 -0.18 -10.18
N GLU A 68 -10.21 0.73 -10.96
CA GLU A 68 -9.55 0.40 -12.24
C GLU A 68 -8.48 -0.69 -12.05
N ILE A 69 -7.71 -0.62 -10.95
CA ILE A 69 -6.69 -1.62 -10.64
C ILE A 69 -7.33 -2.97 -10.29
N ILE A 70 -8.38 -2.99 -9.48
CA ILE A 70 -9.10 -4.23 -9.15
C ILE A 70 -9.61 -4.92 -10.41
N GLU A 71 -10.29 -4.17 -11.31
CA GLU A 71 -10.85 -4.72 -12.54
C GLU A 71 -9.77 -5.31 -13.46
N ARG A 72 -8.55 -4.77 -13.46
CA ARG A 72 -7.41 -5.31 -14.24
C ARG A 72 -7.01 -6.72 -13.81
N TYR A 73 -7.13 -7.04 -12.52
CA TYR A 73 -6.74 -8.33 -11.95
C TYR A 73 -7.92 -9.23 -11.62
N ARG A 74 -9.13 -8.79 -11.92
CA ARG A 74 -10.34 -9.55 -11.69
C ARG A 74 -10.33 -10.82 -12.53
N GLN A 75 -10.63 -11.93 -11.88
CA GLN A 75 -10.80 -13.23 -12.52
C GLN A 75 -12.20 -13.76 -12.19
N ASP A 76 -12.88 -14.30 -13.18
CA ASP A 76 -14.22 -14.86 -12.99
C ASP A 76 -14.17 -16.01 -11.99
N GLY A 77 -15.06 -15.94 -11.00
CA GLY A 77 -15.13 -16.94 -9.91
C GLY A 77 -14.03 -16.82 -8.85
N ALA A 78 -13.08 -15.86 -8.96
CA ALA A 78 -12.09 -15.64 -7.92
C ALA A 78 -12.71 -14.92 -6.72
N LEU A 79 -12.46 -15.47 -5.52
CA LEU A 79 -12.90 -14.84 -4.27
C LEU A 79 -12.00 -13.71 -3.82
N ILE A 80 -10.71 -13.73 -4.22
CA ILE A 80 -9.66 -12.77 -3.83
C ILE A 80 -9.52 -11.67 -4.87
N LEU A 81 -9.19 -10.44 -4.41
CA LEU A 81 -9.04 -9.28 -5.30
C LEU A 81 -7.78 -9.33 -6.17
N PHE A 82 -6.68 -9.87 -5.64
CA PHE A 82 -5.38 -9.90 -6.33
C PHE A 82 -4.80 -11.31 -6.36
N PRO A 83 -4.09 -11.70 -7.43
CA PRO A 83 -3.56 -13.06 -7.61
C PRO A 83 -2.32 -13.33 -6.71
N ILE A 84 -2.43 -13.02 -5.41
CA ILE A 84 -1.38 -13.24 -4.41
C ILE A 84 -1.56 -14.59 -3.73
N LEU A 85 -2.75 -14.86 -3.23
CA LEU A 85 -3.16 -16.12 -2.64
C LEU A 85 -4.03 -16.91 -3.62
N SER A 86 -4.17 -18.20 -3.39
CA SER A 86 -5.01 -19.10 -4.19
C SER A 86 -5.50 -20.26 -3.34
N ALA A 87 -6.37 -21.09 -3.89
CA ALA A 87 -6.89 -22.31 -3.24
C ALA A 87 -5.81 -23.33 -2.84
N PHE A 88 -4.59 -23.22 -3.40
CA PHE A 88 -3.44 -24.07 -3.01
C PHE A 88 -2.89 -23.72 -1.63
N HIS A 89 -3.05 -22.48 -1.16
CA HIS A 89 -2.53 -22.02 0.12
C HIS A 89 -3.57 -22.27 1.23
N LYS A 90 -3.69 -23.54 1.65
CA LYS A 90 -4.75 -24.00 2.57
C LYS A 90 -4.47 -23.66 4.03
N THR A 91 -3.20 -23.71 4.45
CA THR A 91 -2.82 -23.43 5.84
C THR A 91 -2.37 -21.98 6.02
N GLU A 92 -2.50 -21.44 7.23
CA GLU A 92 -1.98 -20.11 7.56
C GLU A 92 -0.49 -19.98 7.27
N GLN A 93 0.29 -21.03 7.55
CA GLN A 93 1.73 -21.03 7.29
C GLN A 93 2.03 -20.94 5.79
N GLN A 94 1.30 -21.67 4.95
CA GLN A 94 1.44 -21.57 3.50
C GLN A 94 1.08 -20.17 2.99
N GLN A 95 0.01 -19.59 3.51
CA GLN A 95 -0.41 -18.24 3.17
C GLN A 95 0.66 -17.21 3.58
N ARG A 96 1.15 -17.27 4.82
CA ARG A 96 2.22 -16.38 5.31
C ARG A 96 3.48 -16.48 4.45
N ASN A 97 3.93 -17.69 4.15
CA ASN A 97 5.11 -17.93 3.32
C ASN A 97 4.91 -17.36 1.90
N ARG A 98 3.71 -17.55 1.33
CA ARG A 98 3.38 -17.01 0.01
C ARG A 98 3.37 -15.49 0.01
N VAL A 99 2.72 -14.85 0.98
CA VAL A 99 2.68 -13.39 1.11
C VAL A 99 4.09 -12.83 1.26
N HIS A 100 4.94 -13.44 2.10
CA HIS A 100 6.33 -13.02 2.28
C HIS A 100 7.14 -13.15 0.97
N LYS A 101 6.96 -14.23 0.23
CA LYS A 101 7.62 -14.42 -1.07
C LYS A 101 7.17 -13.38 -2.10
N VAL A 102 5.87 -13.07 -2.14
CA VAL A 102 5.34 -12.11 -3.12
C VAL A 102 5.74 -10.69 -2.78
N ILE A 103 5.68 -10.26 -1.51
CA ILE A 103 6.11 -8.90 -1.13
C ILE A 103 7.59 -8.66 -1.44
N SER A 104 8.45 -9.66 -1.24
CA SER A 104 9.87 -9.55 -1.58
C SER A 104 10.06 -9.30 -3.07
N LYS A 105 9.36 -10.05 -3.93
CA LYS A 105 9.41 -9.86 -5.38
C LYS A 105 8.80 -8.53 -5.83
N VAL A 106 7.67 -8.13 -5.24
CA VAL A 106 7.04 -6.84 -5.51
C VAL A 106 8.01 -5.70 -5.18
N ASN A 107 8.64 -5.74 -4.01
CA ASN A 107 9.61 -4.71 -3.61
C ASN A 107 10.85 -4.69 -4.52
N GLU A 108 11.33 -5.85 -4.99
CA GLU A 108 12.40 -5.93 -5.99
C GLU A 108 12.02 -5.20 -7.29
N ARG A 109 10.82 -5.48 -7.84
CA ARG A 109 10.32 -4.80 -9.04
C ARG A 109 10.07 -3.31 -8.83
N LEU A 110 9.59 -2.91 -7.67
CA LEU A 110 9.43 -1.49 -7.32
C LEU A 110 10.78 -0.75 -7.30
N LYS A 111 11.84 -1.38 -6.79
CA LYS A 111 13.19 -0.79 -6.84
C LYS A 111 13.70 -0.64 -8.26
N GLU A 112 13.47 -1.62 -9.14
CA GLU A 112 13.81 -1.51 -10.56
C GLU A 112 13.08 -0.33 -11.21
N VAL A 113 11.77 -0.23 -11.02
CA VAL A 113 10.95 0.88 -11.51
C VAL A 113 11.40 2.22 -10.93
N GLY A 114 11.78 2.26 -9.65
CA GLY A 114 12.33 3.46 -9.02
C GLY A 114 13.59 3.96 -9.71
N LYS A 115 14.50 3.04 -10.07
CA LYS A 115 15.72 3.36 -10.83
C LYS A 115 15.40 3.86 -12.24
N GLU A 116 14.49 3.20 -12.96
CA GLU A 116 14.05 3.64 -14.30
C GLU A 116 13.42 5.04 -14.28
N LEU A 117 12.74 5.39 -13.19
CA LEU A 117 12.14 6.71 -12.98
C LEU A 117 13.08 7.73 -12.33
N GLU A 118 14.33 7.37 -12.07
CA GLU A 118 15.32 8.21 -11.37
C GLU A 118 14.78 8.76 -10.04
N ILE A 119 14.08 7.91 -9.27
CA ILE A 119 13.59 8.24 -7.95
C ILE A 119 14.72 7.98 -6.94
N PRO A 120 15.13 8.98 -6.14
CA PRO A 120 16.35 8.90 -5.31
C PRO A 120 16.22 8.02 -4.07
N ILE A 121 15.10 7.31 -3.91
CA ILE A 121 14.84 6.41 -2.79
C ILE A 121 14.44 5.01 -3.27
N ASP A 122 14.75 4.00 -2.48
CA ASP A 122 14.29 2.64 -2.72
C ASP A 122 12.77 2.53 -2.58
N LEU A 123 12.07 2.33 -3.69
CA LEU A 123 10.62 2.14 -3.66
C LEU A 123 10.28 0.76 -3.09
N THR A 124 9.33 0.76 -2.16
CA THR A 124 8.73 -0.44 -1.58
C THR A 124 7.23 -0.23 -1.38
N THR A 125 6.50 -1.30 -1.13
CA THR A 125 5.07 -1.21 -0.76
C THR A 125 4.85 -0.36 0.50
N TYR A 126 5.85 -0.26 1.37
CA TYR A 126 5.79 0.57 2.57
C TYR A 126 5.90 2.07 2.26
N VAL A 127 6.67 2.45 1.24
CA VAL A 127 6.75 3.84 0.75
C VAL A 127 5.39 4.36 0.28
N SER A 128 4.55 3.52 -0.33
CA SER A 128 3.18 3.88 -0.69
C SER A 128 2.38 4.37 0.53
N ARG A 129 2.45 3.63 1.62
CA ARG A 129 1.78 3.99 2.88
C ARG A 129 2.32 5.27 3.50
N HIS A 130 3.63 5.46 3.47
CA HIS A 130 4.26 6.69 3.92
C HIS A 130 3.84 7.90 3.09
N SER A 131 3.86 7.75 1.76
CA SER A 131 3.45 8.82 0.85
C SER A 131 2.02 9.27 1.12
N PHE A 132 1.09 8.32 1.34
CA PHE A 132 -0.28 8.63 1.71
C PHE A 132 -0.35 9.47 2.99
N ALA A 133 0.30 9.01 4.06
CA ALA A 133 0.29 9.70 5.35
C ALA A 133 0.90 11.11 5.27
N THR A 134 2.03 11.24 4.56
CA THR A 134 2.74 12.52 4.39
C THR A 134 1.91 13.52 3.57
N VAL A 135 1.25 13.06 2.50
CA VAL A 135 0.38 13.93 1.71
C VAL A 135 -0.77 14.45 2.55
N LEU A 136 -1.47 13.58 3.29
CA LEU A 136 -2.56 14.02 4.17
C LEU A 136 -2.10 15.01 5.24
N LYS A 137 -0.92 14.77 5.84
CA LYS A 137 -0.36 15.70 6.83
C LYS A 137 -0.08 17.07 6.23
N ARG A 138 0.51 17.12 5.03
CA ARG A 138 0.82 18.37 4.30
C ARG A 138 -0.46 19.13 3.91
N GLU A 139 -1.55 18.43 3.63
CA GLU A 139 -2.88 19.02 3.37
C GLU A 139 -3.60 19.43 4.66
N GLY A 140 -2.95 19.36 5.82
CA GLY A 140 -3.52 19.80 7.09
C GLY A 140 -4.53 18.84 7.71
N VAL A 141 -4.62 17.60 7.22
CA VAL A 141 -5.51 16.58 7.79
C VAL A 141 -5.03 16.21 9.19
N SER A 142 -5.97 16.17 10.15
CA SER A 142 -5.63 15.85 11.54
C SER A 142 -5.00 14.46 11.71
N THR A 143 -4.07 14.35 12.67
CA THR A 143 -3.42 13.08 13.02
C THR A 143 -4.42 11.98 13.37
N SER A 144 -5.58 12.35 13.96
CA SER A 144 -6.68 11.41 14.26
C SER A 144 -7.22 10.74 13.00
N ILE A 145 -7.53 11.52 11.97
CA ILE A 145 -8.06 11.00 10.69
C ILE A 145 -7.00 10.14 9.99
N ILE A 146 -5.74 10.58 10.00
CA ILE A 146 -4.62 9.79 9.45
C ILE A 146 -4.47 8.47 10.21
N CYS A 147 -4.53 8.51 11.55
CA CYS A 147 -4.49 7.35 12.43
C CYS A 147 -5.59 6.32 12.07
N GLU A 148 -6.78 6.81 11.90
CA GLU A 148 -7.96 5.99 11.58
C GLU A 148 -7.83 5.34 10.19
N SER A 149 -7.45 6.13 9.19
CA SER A 149 -7.21 5.65 7.81
C SER A 149 -6.11 4.58 7.75
N LEU A 150 -5.01 4.80 8.47
CA LEU A 150 -3.91 3.85 8.56
C LEU A 150 -4.23 2.64 9.47
N GLY A 151 -5.29 2.69 10.27
CA GLY A 151 -5.63 1.67 11.26
C GLY A 151 -4.56 1.48 12.33
N HIS A 152 -3.90 2.56 12.76
CA HIS A 152 -2.96 2.52 13.88
C HIS A 152 -3.70 2.34 15.21
N SER A 153 -3.00 1.79 16.22
CA SER A 153 -3.58 1.55 17.53
C SER A 153 -3.85 2.83 18.31
N SER A 154 -3.10 3.90 18.04
CA SER A 154 -3.27 5.20 18.69
C SER A 154 -2.70 6.33 17.83
N GLU A 155 -3.13 7.57 18.09
CA GLU A 155 -2.59 8.77 17.47
C GLU A 155 -1.11 8.97 17.82
N LYS A 156 -0.68 8.57 19.03
CA LYS A 156 0.74 8.62 19.42
C LYS A 156 1.62 7.80 18.46
N VAL A 157 1.18 6.60 18.07
CA VAL A 157 1.88 5.79 17.07
C VAL A 157 1.92 6.49 15.73
N THR A 158 0.83 7.17 15.34
CA THR A 158 0.77 7.92 14.09
C THR A 158 1.69 9.13 14.14
N GLN A 159 1.74 9.85 15.25
CA GLN A 159 2.62 11.01 15.41
C GLN A 159 4.09 10.60 15.28
N ILE A 160 4.52 9.60 16.04
CA ILE A 160 5.90 9.06 15.93
C ILE A 160 6.22 8.65 14.49
N TYR A 161 5.26 8.01 13.83
CA TYR A 161 5.40 7.58 12.44
C TYR A 161 5.58 8.76 11.47
N LEU A 162 4.87 9.86 11.68
CA LEU A 162 4.98 11.08 10.87
C LEU A 162 6.27 11.85 11.19
N ASP A 163 6.67 11.92 12.45
CA ASP A 163 7.87 12.65 12.92
C ASP A 163 9.17 12.05 12.37
N ILE A 164 9.25 10.73 12.22
CA ILE A 164 10.39 10.05 11.58
C ILE A 164 10.65 10.59 10.17
N PHE A 165 9.58 10.95 9.45
CA PHE A 165 9.68 11.52 8.11
C PHE A 165 10.12 12.97 8.10
N GLU A 166 9.65 13.77 9.05
CA GLU A 166 10.07 15.17 9.17
C GLU A 166 11.56 15.24 9.50
N ASN A 167 12.03 14.38 10.39
CA ASN A 167 13.44 14.29 10.74
C ASN A 167 14.32 13.93 9.53
N SER A 168 13.92 12.95 8.72
CA SER A 168 14.67 12.59 7.50
C SER A 168 14.73 13.72 6.46
N GLN A 169 13.72 14.59 6.40
CA GLN A 169 13.74 15.79 5.56
C GLN A 169 14.61 16.89 6.15
N ILE A 170 14.61 17.04 7.47
CA ILE A 170 15.49 17.96 8.17
C ILE A 170 16.95 17.53 7.97
N ASP A 171 17.23 16.24 8.15
CA ASP A 171 18.58 15.69 7.96
C ASP A 171 19.07 15.90 6.52
N ALA A 172 18.21 15.66 5.52
CA ALA A 172 18.52 15.93 4.12
C ALA A 172 18.72 17.43 3.84
N ALA A 173 17.94 18.31 4.45
CA ALA A 173 18.09 19.76 4.33
C ALA A 173 19.39 20.24 4.98
N MET A 174 19.75 19.68 6.14
CA MET A 174 21.01 20.03 6.84
C MET A 174 22.27 19.60 6.08
N GLN A 175 22.20 18.51 5.30
CA GLN A 175 23.31 18.10 4.42
C GLN A 175 23.60 19.13 3.31
N ASN A 176 22.61 19.95 2.93
CA ASN A 176 22.80 21.01 1.93
C ASN A 176 23.44 22.28 2.51
N LEU A 177 23.74 22.31 3.82
CA LEU A 177 24.44 23.44 4.48
C LEU A 177 25.97 23.25 4.52
N LEU A 178 26.48 22.09 4.14
CA LEU A 178 27.91 21.76 4.04
C LEU A 178 28.40 21.88 2.60
#